data_2d5278a90a24440021793e8079cb39c8
#
_entry.id   2d5278a90a24440021793e8079cb39c8
#
_cell.length_a   1.000
_cell.length_b   1.000
_cell.length_c   1.000
_cell.angle_alpha   90.00
_cell.angle_beta   90.00
_cell.angle_gamma   90.00
#
_symmetry.space_group_name_H-M   'P 1'
#
loop_
_entity.id
_entity.type
_entity.pdbx_description
1 polymer ?
#
loop_
_entity_poly.entity_id
_entity_poly.type
_entity_poly.pdbx_seq_one_letter_code
_entity_poly.pdbx_strand_id
1 'polypeptide(L)'
;MSFAARATPIHAIPREPGITTRDLSLWYGDFQALKNITVEIQRGLITSLIGPSGCGKTTLLRCFNRVNERYGYVRTTGEIKILKKNIYDADVSLIELRKSVGMVFQRPNPLPVSVYENVIFGKRLHSEPKDLTKSELDAAVELALTEVGLWNDLKDRLDARATELQLEQQQKLCIARLLPVKPEIILMDEPCSALDVEGTRAIEELMWTLRGRYTLVIVTHNMAQARRASDECVFMLLGELVEHRRTEDLFLNPRDPRTAEYIEGRYG
;
A
#
# COMPACT_ATOMS: atom_id res chain seq x y z
N MET A 1 3.52 23.57 -11.38
CA MET A 1 2.61 23.75 -10.23
C MET A 1 3.04 22.77 -9.16
N SER A 2 3.24 23.25 -7.92
CA SER A 2 3.73 22.42 -6.79
C SER A 2 2.75 21.29 -6.46
N PHE A 3 3.27 20.08 -6.15
CA PHE A 3 2.54 18.88 -5.72
C PHE A 3 1.50 19.14 -4.62
N ALA A 4 1.79 20.09 -3.72
CA ALA A 4 0.94 20.42 -2.58
C ALA A 4 -0.46 20.99 -2.95
N ALA A 5 -0.68 21.43 -4.21
CA ALA A 5 -1.91 22.13 -4.57
C ALA A 5 -3.11 21.22 -4.89
N ARG A 6 -2.93 19.89 -4.99
CA ARG A 6 -4.01 18.93 -5.32
C ARG A 6 -4.34 17.94 -4.18
N ALA A 7 -3.51 17.86 -3.16
CA ALA A 7 -3.72 16.92 -2.05
C ALA A 7 -4.70 17.50 -1.02
N THR A 8 -5.59 16.65 -0.49
CA THR A 8 -6.45 17.00 0.65
C THR A 8 -5.59 17.51 1.81
N PRO A 9 -5.85 18.71 2.38
CA PRO A 9 -5.08 19.21 3.50
C PRO A 9 -5.10 18.24 4.69
N ILE A 10 -3.95 18.00 5.33
CA ILE A 10 -3.82 17.02 6.42
C ILE A 10 -4.78 17.27 7.60
N HIS A 11 -5.11 18.52 7.88
CA HIS A 11 -6.06 18.90 8.93
C HIS A 11 -7.53 18.61 8.58
N ALA A 12 -7.84 18.36 7.31
CA ALA A 12 -9.17 17.97 6.86
C ALA A 12 -9.39 16.45 6.88
N ILE A 13 -8.32 15.65 7.16
CA ILE A 13 -8.40 14.20 7.25
C ILE A 13 -8.71 13.81 8.70
N PRO A 14 -9.79 13.02 8.94
CA PRO A 14 -10.13 12.56 10.29
C PRO A 14 -8.96 11.78 10.92
N ARG A 15 -8.61 12.09 12.17
CA ARG A 15 -7.61 11.34 12.93
C ARG A 15 -8.25 10.10 13.57
N GLU A 16 -8.53 9.12 12.76
CA GLU A 16 -8.98 7.79 13.18
C GLU A 16 -8.02 6.74 12.69
N PRO A 17 -7.61 5.77 13.53
CA PRO A 17 -6.78 4.66 13.06
C PRO A 17 -7.52 3.83 11.99
N GLY A 18 -6.89 3.68 10.82
CA GLY A 18 -7.31 2.72 9.79
C GLY A 18 -6.80 1.32 10.09
N ILE A 19 -5.57 1.24 10.66
CA ILE A 19 -4.94 0.00 11.09
C ILE A 19 -4.42 0.21 12.52
N THR A 20 -4.66 -0.76 13.39
CA THR A 20 -4.01 -0.83 14.71
C THR A 20 -3.41 -2.20 14.92
N THR A 21 -2.21 -2.25 15.48
CA THR A 21 -1.63 -3.51 15.99
C THR A 21 -1.34 -3.36 17.48
N ARG A 22 -1.47 -4.46 18.23
CA ARG A 22 -1.10 -4.53 19.64
C ARG A 22 -0.31 -5.80 19.88
N ASP A 23 0.92 -5.64 20.37
CA ASP A 23 1.85 -6.73 20.70
C ASP A 23 2.00 -7.78 19.58
N LEU A 24 1.92 -7.30 18.32
CA LEU A 24 2.01 -8.17 17.15
C LEU A 24 3.38 -8.79 17.05
N SER A 25 3.43 -10.12 17.08
CA SER A 25 4.63 -10.89 16.82
C SER A 25 4.36 -11.94 15.74
N LEU A 26 5.36 -12.19 14.89
CA LEU A 26 5.25 -13.15 13.79
C LEU A 26 6.52 -13.98 13.66
N TRP A 27 6.35 -15.27 13.41
CA TRP A 27 7.44 -16.23 13.16
C TRP A 27 7.24 -16.92 11.80
N TYR A 28 8.36 -17.12 11.12
CA TYR A 28 8.49 -18.06 10.00
C TYR A 28 9.24 -19.30 10.53
N GLY A 29 8.51 -20.39 10.85
CA GLY A 29 9.07 -21.49 11.61
C GLY A 29 9.61 -21.00 12.97
N ASP A 30 10.90 -21.20 13.21
CA ASP A 30 11.56 -20.77 14.45
C ASP A 30 12.09 -19.32 14.40
N PHE A 31 12.15 -18.71 13.21
CA PHE A 31 12.65 -17.35 13.04
C PHE A 31 11.58 -16.31 13.37
N GLN A 32 11.82 -15.51 14.42
CA GLN A 32 10.94 -14.41 14.80
C GLN A 32 11.23 -13.17 13.93
N ALA A 33 10.33 -12.87 13.00
CA ALA A 33 10.46 -11.74 12.07
C ALA A 33 9.88 -10.44 12.60
N LEU A 34 8.85 -10.50 13.47
CA LEU A 34 8.26 -9.32 14.13
C LEU A 34 8.18 -9.58 15.65
N LYS A 35 8.47 -8.53 16.44
CA LYS A 35 8.59 -8.58 17.91
C LYS A 35 7.74 -7.49 18.54
N ASN A 36 6.57 -7.86 19.08
CA ASN A 36 5.70 -6.99 19.88
C ASN A 36 5.40 -5.63 19.21
N ILE A 37 5.07 -5.64 17.92
CA ILE A 37 4.77 -4.42 17.16
C ILE A 37 3.43 -3.86 17.61
N THR A 38 3.45 -2.65 18.18
CA THR A 38 2.26 -1.86 18.51
C THR A 38 2.32 -0.56 17.72
N VAL A 39 1.36 -0.35 16.79
CA VAL A 39 1.30 0.82 15.92
C VAL A 39 -0.13 1.17 15.57
N GLU A 40 -0.38 2.48 15.41
CA GLU A 40 -1.62 3.02 14.89
C GLU A 40 -1.35 3.78 13.59
N ILE A 41 -1.86 3.29 12.46
CA ILE A 41 -1.75 3.94 11.16
C ILE A 41 -3.02 4.72 10.90
N GLN A 42 -2.90 6.01 10.69
CA GLN A 42 -4.02 6.93 10.56
C GLN A 42 -4.74 6.76 9.22
N ARG A 43 -6.08 6.77 9.26
CA ARG A 43 -6.93 6.67 8.08
C ARG A 43 -6.70 7.86 7.13
N GLY A 44 -6.66 7.59 5.83
CA GLY A 44 -6.53 8.60 4.79
C GLY A 44 -5.14 9.22 4.66
N LEU A 45 -4.16 8.83 5.47
CA LEU A 45 -2.78 9.27 5.36
C LEU A 45 -1.93 8.29 4.55
N ILE A 46 -0.75 8.76 4.15
CA ILE A 46 0.32 7.95 3.59
C ILE A 46 1.32 7.69 4.70
N THR A 47 1.44 6.42 5.12
CA THR A 47 2.43 6.00 6.12
C THR A 47 3.51 5.17 5.45
N SER A 48 4.78 5.57 5.58
CA SER A 48 5.92 4.81 5.09
C SER A 48 6.53 3.94 6.19
N LEU A 49 6.84 2.68 5.85
CA LEU A 49 7.65 1.78 6.65
C LEU A 49 9.08 1.82 6.13
N ILE A 50 10.02 2.30 6.95
CA ILE A 50 11.44 2.44 6.60
C ILE A 50 12.31 1.60 7.54
N GLY A 51 13.54 1.32 7.12
CA GLY A 51 14.53 0.57 7.91
C GLY A 51 15.42 -0.29 7.01
N PRO A 52 16.48 -0.90 7.56
CA PRO A 52 17.40 -1.76 6.83
C PRO A 52 16.73 -2.94 6.14
N SER A 53 17.38 -3.51 5.13
CA SER A 53 16.91 -4.74 4.49
C SER A 53 16.77 -5.86 5.52
N GLY A 54 15.69 -6.66 5.42
CA GLY A 54 15.45 -7.77 6.34
C GLY A 54 14.91 -7.40 7.74
N CYS A 55 14.68 -6.11 8.05
CA CYS A 55 14.18 -5.71 9.39
C CYS A 55 12.69 -5.98 9.64
N GLY A 56 11.94 -6.55 8.69
CA GLY A 56 10.54 -6.96 8.90
C GLY A 56 9.47 -6.07 8.24
N LYS A 57 9.81 -5.00 7.49
CA LYS A 57 8.85 -4.07 6.87
C LYS A 57 7.80 -4.76 5.98
N THR A 58 8.26 -5.53 5.01
CA THR A 58 7.37 -6.29 4.10
C THR A 58 6.56 -7.34 4.87
N THR A 59 7.14 -7.94 5.91
CA THR A 59 6.42 -8.87 6.79
C THR A 59 5.29 -8.17 7.52
N LEU A 60 5.54 -6.99 8.11
CA LEU A 60 4.50 -6.19 8.78
C LEU A 60 3.41 -5.76 7.79
N LEU A 61 3.81 -5.23 6.62
CA LEU A 61 2.86 -4.83 5.57
C LEU A 61 1.91 -5.98 5.21
N ARG A 62 2.46 -7.18 4.99
CA ARG A 62 1.70 -8.38 4.60
C ARG A 62 0.86 -8.98 5.71
N CYS A 63 1.08 -8.62 6.98
CA CYS A 63 0.19 -9.00 8.08
C CYS A 63 -1.18 -8.35 7.93
N PHE A 64 -1.27 -7.11 7.43
CA PHE A 64 -2.51 -6.35 7.38
C PHE A 64 -3.59 -6.96 6.45
N ASN A 65 -3.19 -7.79 5.48
CA ASN A 65 -4.11 -8.55 4.61
C ASN A 65 -3.92 -10.06 4.68
N ARG A 66 -3.18 -10.55 5.69
CA ARG A 66 -2.93 -11.95 5.97
C ARG A 66 -2.31 -12.73 4.80
N VAL A 67 -1.50 -12.06 3.95
CA VAL A 67 -0.82 -12.71 2.83
C VAL A 67 0.30 -13.63 3.32
N ASN A 68 0.93 -13.34 4.47
CA ASN A 68 1.99 -14.17 5.06
C ASN A 68 1.52 -15.61 5.36
N GLU A 69 0.25 -15.83 5.65
CA GLU A 69 -0.31 -17.16 5.95
C GLU A 69 -0.23 -18.15 4.78
N ARG A 70 -0.01 -17.65 3.55
CA ARG A 70 0.18 -18.50 2.37
C ARG A 70 1.41 -19.43 2.47
N TYR A 71 2.35 -19.11 3.34
CA TYR A 71 3.55 -19.92 3.52
C TYR A 71 3.32 -21.19 4.39
N GLY A 72 2.16 -21.31 5.07
CA GLY A 72 1.77 -22.51 5.83
C GLY A 72 2.52 -22.76 7.15
N TYR A 73 3.70 -22.16 7.32
CA TYR A 73 4.54 -22.28 8.53
C TYR A 73 4.65 -20.96 9.31
N VAL A 74 3.71 -20.04 9.07
CA VAL A 74 3.65 -18.74 9.76
C VAL A 74 2.83 -18.88 11.04
N ARG A 75 3.38 -18.37 12.14
CA ARG A 75 2.68 -18.20 13.41
C ARG A 75 2.63 -16.72 13.77
N THR A 76 1.44 -16.24 14.08
CA THR A 76 1.21 -14.84 14.47
C THR A 76 0.55 -14.81 15.86
N THR A 77 0.95 -13.85 16.69
CA THR A 77 0.32 -13.55 17.99
C THR A 77 0.10 -12.05 18.12
N GLY A 78 -0.70 -11.63 19.10
CA GLY A 78 -1.11 -10.24 19.24
C GLY A 78 -2.40 -9.95 18.46
N GLU A 79 -2.71 -8.68 18.30
CA GLU A 79 -3.96 -8.22 17.68
C GLU A 79 -3.66 -7.35 16.46
N ILE A 80 -4.44 -7.51 15.40
CA ILE A 80 -4.47 -6.59 14.24
C ILE A 80 -5.92 -6.20 13.99
N LYS A 81 -6.21 -4.91 14.04
CA LYS A 81 -7.52 -4.38 13.68
C LYS A 81 -7.43 -3.56 12.40
N ILE A 82 -8.33 -3.83 11.47
CA ILE A 82 -8.61 -3.01 10.29
C ILE A 82 -9.97 -2.37 10.51
N LEU A 83 -10.02 -1.01 10.50
CA LEU A 83 -11.25 -0.26 10.74
C LEU A 83 -12.00 -0.73 12.02
N LYS A 84 -11.25 -0.93 13.11
CA LYS A 84 -11.73 -1.38 14.43
C LYS A 84 -12.12 -2.88 14.52
N LYS A 85 -12.16 -3.65 13.40
CA LYS A 85 -12.45 -5.09 13.41
C LYS A 85 -11.15 -5.89 13.43
N ASN A 86 -11.02 -6.84 14.38
CA ASN A 86 -9.86 -7.73 14.44
C ASN A 86 -9.91 -8.70 13.25
N ILE A 87 -8.82 -8.73 12.47
CA ILE A 87 -8.77 -9.52 11.23
C ILE A 87 -8.66 -11.04 11.48
N TYR A 88 -8.47 -11.47 12.72
CA TYR A 88 -8.42 -12.88 13.14
C TYR A 88 -9.70 -13.38 13.78
N ASP A 89 -10.74 -12.54 13.89
CA ASP A 89 -12.04 -13.00 14.38
C ASP A 89 -12.64 -14.08 13.47
N ALA A 90 -13.34 -15.04 14.06
CA ALA A 90 -13.84 -16.23 13.35
C ALA A 90 -14.83 -15.91 12.21
N ASP A 91 -15.49 -14.75 12.27
CA ASP A 91 -16.45 -14.25 11.26
C ASP A 91 -15.77 -13.45 10.14
N VAL A 92 -14.43 -13.27 10.16
CA VAL A 92 -13.72 -12.50 9.13
C VAL A 92 -13.40 -13.36 7.92
N SER A 93 -14.06 -13.07 6.80
CA SER A 93 -13.72 -13.64 5.51
C SER A 93 -12.42 -13.04 4.97
N LEU A 94 -11.47 -13.91 4.57
CA LEU A 94 -10.23 -13.47 3.89
C LEU A 94 -10.51 -12.77 2.56
N ILE A 95 -11.60 -13.12 1.89
CA ILE A 95 -12.01 -12.49 0.63
C ILE A 95 -12.41 -11.04 0.90
N GLU A 96 -13.28 -10.80 1.89
CA GLU A 96 -13.72 -9.44 2.25
C GLU A 96 -12.57 -8.61 2.85
N LEU A 97 -11.70 -9.22 3.66
CA LEU A 97 -10.50 -8.55 4.15
C LEU A 97 -9.62 -8.06 2.98
N ARG A 98 -9.33 -8.93 2.01
CA ARG A 98 -8.46 -8.59 0.87
C ARG A 98 -9.12 -7.68 -0.16
N LYS A 99 -10.44 -7.61 -0.19
CA LYS A 99 -11.20 -6.60 -0.93
C LYS A 99 -11.05 -5.23 -0.27
N SER A 100 -11.14 -5.16 1.05
CA SER A 100 -10.96 -3.93 1.84
C SER A 100 -9.50 -3.47 1.92
N VAL A 101 -8.54 -4.40 1.90
CA VAL A 101 -7.09 -4.16 2.03
C VAL A 101 -6.37 -4.66 0.79
N GLY A 102 -6.33 -3.83 -0.25
CA GLY A 102 -5.65 -4.13 -1.51
C GLY A 102 -4.13 -4.10 -1.37
N MET A 103 -3.43 -4.80 -2.28
CA MET A 103 -1.96 -4.84 -2.26
C MET A 103 -1.37 -4.67 -3.65
N VAL A 104 -0.37 -3.80 -3.74
CA VAL A 104 0.52 -3.60 -4.88
C VAL A 104 1.89 -4.17 -4.54
N PHE A 105 2.43 -5.01 -5.42
CA PHE A 105 3.69 -5.70 -5.21
C PHE A 105 4.87 -4.92 -5.77
N GLN A 106 6.06 -5.26 -5.31
CA GLN A 106 7.32 -4.64 -5.70
C GLN A 106 7.57 -4.66 -7.21
N ARG A 107 7.26 -5.79 -7.87
CA ARG A 107 7.28 -5.88 -9.34
C ARG A 107 5.85 -5.77 -9.85
N PRO A 108 5.61 -4.93 -10.87
CA PRO A 108 4.32 -4.91 -11.54
C PRO A 108 3.91 -6.32 -11.94
N ASN A 109 2.67 -6.68 -11.63
CA ASN A 109 2.13 -8.00 -11.90
C ASN A 109 0.74 -7.92 -12.54
N PRO A 110 0.60 -7.23 -13.68
CA PRO A 110 -0.66 -7.25 -14.40
C PRO A 110 -1.00 -8.68 -14.81
N LEU A 111 -2.28 -8.99 -14.83
CA LEU A 111 -2.74 -10.28 -15.34
C LEU A 111 -2.44 -10.36 -16.85
N PRO A 112 -2.13 -11.55 -17.41
CA PRO A 112 -1.79 -11.73 -18.83
C PRO A 112 -3.05 -11.66 -19.74
N VAL A 113 -3.88 -10.68 -19.49
CA VAL A 113 -5.12 -10.35 -20.22
C VAL A 113 -5.09 -8.88 -20.64
N SER A 114 -6.16 -8.36 -21.23
CA SER A 114 -6.22 -6.97 -21.68
C SER A 114 -6.17 -5.96 -20.52
N VAL A 115 -5.93 -4.69 -20.83
CA VAL A 115 -6.04 -3.57 -19.90
C VAL A 115 -7.43 -3.53 -19.26
N TYR A 116 -8.46 -3.62 -20.11
CA TYR A 116 -9.86 -3.65 -19.67
C TYR A 116 -10.11 -4.75 -18.65
N GLU A 117 -9.76 -6.00 -18.99
CA GLU A 117 -9.96 -7.15 -18.10
C GLU A 117 -9.17 -7.05 -16.78
N ASN A 118 -7.99 -6.44 -16.79
CA ASN A 118 -7.25 -6.17 -15.57
C ASN A 118 -8.05 -5.27 -14.62
N VAL A 119 -8.60 -4.16 -15.13
CA VAL A 119 -9.30 -3.18 -14.29
C VAL A 119 -10.59 -3.76 -13.70
N ILE A 120 -11.38 -4.47 -14.49
CA ILE A 120 -12.67 -5.02 -14.03
C ILE A 120 -12.54 -6.33 -13.25
N PHE A 121 -11.35 -6.93 -13.20
CA PHE A 121 -11.13 -8.26 -12.59
C PHE A 121 -11.69 -8.36 -11.18
N GLY A 122 -11.33 -7.41 -10.30
CA GLY A 122 -11.82 -7.40 -8.93
C GLY A 122 -13.34 -7.22 -8.84
N LYS A 123 -13.91 -6.34 -9.68
CA LYS A 123 -15.34 -6.09 -9.71
C LYS A 123 -16.11 -7.35 -10.14
N ARG A 124 -15.63 -8.09 -11.16
CA ARG A 124 -16.22 -9.36 -11.58
C ARG A 124 -16.10 -10.44 -10.50
N LEU A 125 -14.98 -10.51 -9.79
CA LEU A 125 -14.75 -11.51 -8.75
C LEU A 125 -15.69 -11.34 -7.54
N HIS A 126 -16.07 -10.10 -7.23
CA HIS A 126 -16.84 -9.73 -6.03
C HIS A 126 -18.30 -9.37 -6.29
N SER A 127 -18.80 -9.55 -7.52
CA SER A 127 -20.19 -9.26 -7.89
C SER A 127 -20.81 -10.45 -8.61
N GLU A 128 -22.12 -10.64 -8.45
CA GLU A 128 -22.83 -11.62 -9.24
C GLU A 128 -22.88 -11.16 -10.71
N PRO A 129 -22.71 -12.07 -11.70
CA PRO A 129 -22.70 -11.69 -13.12
C PRO A 129 -23.94 -10.93 -13.59
N LYS A 130 -25.11 -11.24 -13.00
CA LYS A 130 -26.39 -10.56 -13.29
C LYS A 130 -26.45 -9.10 -12.84
N ASP A 131 -25.58 -8.72 -11.89
CA ASP A 131 -25.53 -7.38 -11.29
C ASP A 131 -24.52 -6.49 -12.02
N LEU A 132 -23.92 -6.95 -13.11
CA LEU A 132 -22.89 -6.22 -13.87
C LEU A 132 -23.35 -5.97 -15.30
N THR A 133 -23.76 -4.74 -15.58
CA THR A 133 -23.99 -4.30 -16.96
C THR A 133 -22.68 -3.89 -17.63
N LYS A 134 -22.63 -3.98 -18.97
CA LYS A 134 -21.47 -3.52 -19.73
C LYS A 134 -21.19 -2.04 -19.47
N SER A 135 -22.21 -1.22 -19.42
CA SER A 135 -22.08 0.23 -19.17
C SER A 135 -21.45 0.54 -17.81
N GLU A 136 -21.80 -0.21 -16.75
CA GLU A 136 -21.19 -0.04 -15.42
C GLU A 136 -19.73 -0.49 -15.39
N LEU A 137 -19.37 -1.52 -16.17
CA LEU A 137 -18.00 -1.97 -16.30
C LEU A 137 -17.18 -0.95 -17.08
N ASP A 138 -17.70 -0.43 -18.19
CA ASP A 138 -17.04 0.59 -19.02
C ASP A 138 -16.79 1.87 -18.21
N ALA A 139 -17.79 2.34 -17.46
CA ALA A 139 -17.65 3.47 -16.56
C ALA A 139 -16.62 3.24 -15.44
N ALA A 140 -16.56 2.02 -14.88
CA ALA A 140 -15.56 1.67 -13.87
C ALA A 140 -14.14 1.66 -14.44
N VAL A 141 -13.96 1.22 -15.69
CA VAL A 141 -12.67 1.25 -16.38
C VAL A 141 -12.23 2.69 -16.64
N GLU A 142 -13.10 3.51 -17.21
CA GLU A 142 -12.80 4.91 -17.45
C GLU A 142 -12.41 5.64 -16.16
N LEU A 143 -13.21 5.48 -15.11
CA LEU A 143 -12.94 6.11 -13.80
C LEU A 143 -11.60 5.65 -13.22
N ALA A 144 -11.35 4.36 -13.17
CA ALA A 144 -10.13 3.82 -12.58
C ALA A 144 -8.87 4.23 -13.37
N LEU A 145 -8.91 4.17 -14.70
CA LEU A 145 -7.79 4.61 -15.54
C LEU A 145 -7.58 6.12 -15.49
N THR A 146 -8.64 6.92 -15.38
CA THR A 146 -8.56 8.37 -15.18
C THR A 146 -7.90 8.69 -13.85
N GLU A 147 -8.29 7.99 -12.78
CA GLU A 147 -7.77 8.19 -11.43
C GLU A 147 -6.27 7.91 -11.32
N VAL A 148 -5.77 6.93 -12.06
CA VAL A 148 -4.32 6.63 -12.10
C VAL A 148 -3.57 7.37 -13.24
N GLY A 149 -4.26 8.23 -14.01
CA GLY A 149 -3.68 9.02 -15.09
C GLY A 149 -3.31 8.21 -16.33
N LEU A 150 -3.99 7.08 -16.60
CA LEU A 150 -3.75 6.23 -17.77
C LEU A 150 -4.85 6.33 -18.85
N TRP A 151 -5.97 7.02 -18.58
CA TRP A 151 -7.11 7.03 -19.51
C TRP A 151 -6.75 7.58 -20.89
N ASN A 152 -6.09 8.72 -20.93
CA ASN A 152 -5.75 9.37 -22.21
C ASN A 152 -4.81 8.52 -23.08
N ASP A 153 -3.93 7.73 -22.45
CA ASP A 153 -2.96 6.89 -23.14
C ASP A 153 -3.55 5.56 -23.62
N LEU A 154 -4.60 5.08 -22.93
CA LEU A 154 -5.09 3.71 -23.11
C LEU A 154 -6.53 3.60 -23.62
N LYS A 155 -7.34 4.67 -23.61
CA LYS A 155 -8.76 4.63 -23.99
C LYS A 155 -9.04 4.03 -25.37
N ASP A 156 -8.13 4.21 -26.32
CA ASP A 156 -8.27 3.72 -27.70
C ASP A 156 -7.63 2.32 -27.90
N ARG A 157 -7.07 1.72 -26.85
CA ARG A 157 -6.41 0.41 -26.87
C ARG A 157 -6.63 -0.41 -25.60
N LEU A 158 -7.85 -0.37 -25.09
CA LEU A 158 -8.23 -1.12 -23.87
C LEU A 158 -8.08 -2.64 -24.02
N ASP A 159 -8.10 -3.16 -25.26
CA ASP A 159 -7.89 -4.58 -25.58
C ASP A 159 -6.40 -4.96 -25.68
N ALA A 160 -5.47 -3.99 -25.60
CA ALA A 160 -4.05 -4.27 -25.60
C ALA A 160 -3.65 -5.14 -24.39
N ARG A 161 -2.68 -6.06 -24.59
CA ARG A 161 -2.16 -6.90 -23.53
C ARG A 161 -1.48 -6.05 -22.45
N ALA A 162 -1.93 -6.20 -21.21
CA ALA A 162 -1.41 -5.43 -20.08
C ALA A 162 0.09 -5.67 -19.81
N THR A 163 0.60 -6.86 -20.13
CA THR A 163 2.01 -7.22 -19.97
C THR A 163 2.95 -6.56 -21.00
N GLU A 164 2.40 -5.96 -22.05
CA GLU A 164 3.15 -5.25 -23.11
C GLU A 164 3.27 -3.74 -22.85
N LEU A 165 2.62 -3.24 -21.80
CA LEU A 165 2.72 -1.86 -21.38
C LEU A 165 4.12 -1.56 -20.79
N GLN A 166 4.50 -0.28 -20.76
CA GLN A 166 5.69 0.18 -20.05
C GLN A 166 5.59 -0.10 -18.54
N LEU A 167 6.70 -0.29 -17.84
CA LEU A 167 6.71 -0.69 -16.42
C LEU A 167 5.92 0.27 -15.53
N GLU A 168 6.04 1.58 -15.76
CA GLU A 168 5.25 2.59 -15.03
C GLU A 168 3.75 2.40 -15.27
N GLN A 169 3.34 2.21 -16.53
CA GLN A 169 1.94 1.97 -16.89
C GLN A 169 1.42 0.66 -16.28
N GLN A 170 2.26 -0.40 -16.26
CA GLN A 170 1.92 -1.66 -15.59
C GLN A 170 1.70 -1.44 -14.09
N GLN A 171 2.56 -0.65 -13.43
CA GLN A 171 2.42 -0.36 -12.00
C GLN A 171 1.15 0.44 -11.71
N LYS A 172 0.88 1.48 -12.49
CA LYS A 172 -0.37 2.24 -12.41
C LYS A 172 -1.59 1.36 -12.67
N LEU A 173 -1.51 0.43 -13.62
CA LEU A 173 -2.60 -0.51 -13.91
C LEU A 173 -2.83 -1.48 -12.73
N CYS A 174 -1.77 -1.93 -12.05
CA CYS A 174 -1.91 -2.73 -10.83
C CYS A 174 -2.63 -1.97 -9.70
N ILE A 175 -2.45 -0.64 -9.64
CA ILE A 175 -3.22 0.22 -8.71
C ILE A 175 -4.65 0.37 -9.22
N ALA A 176 -4.86 0.69 -10.51
CA ALA A 176 -6.18 0.85 -11.13
C ALA A 176 -7.07 -0.38 -10.92
N ARG A 177 -6.50 -1.60 -10.98
CA ARG A 177 -7.20 -2.88 -10.75
C ARG A 177 -7.85 -2.97 -9.38
N LEU A 178 -7.32 -2.27 -8.37
CA LEU A 178 -7.87 -2.27 -7.01
C LEU A 178 -9.05 -1.30 -6.87
N LEU A 179 -9.10 -0.21 -7.62
CA LEU A 179 -10.04 0.90 -7.39
C LEU A 179 -11.52 0.54 -7.59
N PRO A 180 -11.92 -0.30 -8.58
CA PRO A 180 -13.33 -0.65 -8.78
C PRO A 180 -13.98 -1.40 -7.62
N VAL A 181 -13.19 -2.05 -6.75
CA VAL A 181 -13.70 -2.71 -5.55
C VAL A 181 -13.71 -1.80 -4.32
N LYS A 182 -13.25 -0.54 -4.47
CA LYS A 182 -13.25 0.52 -3.45
C LYS A 182 -12.60 0.07 -2.14
N PRO A 183 -11.30 -0.29 -2.15
CA PRO A 183 -10.60 -0.66 -0.93
C PRO A 183 -10.55 0.53 0.05
N GLU A 184 -10.48 0.27 1.34
CA GLU A 184 -10.24 1.29 2.36
C GLU A 184 -8.74 1.57 2.52
N ILE A 185 -7.93 0.54 2.29
CA ILE A 185 -6.49 0.56 2.51
C ILE A 185 -5.78 -0.01 1.28
N ILE A 186 -4.71 0.65 0.84
CA ILE A 186 -3.84 0.17 -0.23
C ILE A 186 -2.43 0.00 0.35
N LEU A 187 -1.96 -1.23 0.36
CA LEU A 187 -0.61 -1.60 0.76
C LEU A 187 0.29 -1.60 -0.47
N MET A 188 1.47 -1.00 -0.37
CA MET A 188 2.43 -0.92 -1.48
C MET A 188 3.81 -1.39 -1.02
N ASP A 189 4.25 -2.54 -1.53
CA ASP A 189 5.56 -3.12 -1.21
C ASP A 189 6.59 -2.63 -2.23
N GLU A 190 7.39 -1.63 -1.88
CA GLU A 190 8.41 -1.00 -2.72
C GLU A 190 7.92 -0.61 -4.13
N PRO A 191 6.83 0.17 -4.28
CA PRO A 191 6.12 0.36 -5.55
C PRO A 191 6.94 1.02 -6.66
N CYS A 192 8.08 1.62 -6.35
CA CYS A 192 8.92 2.36 -7.28
C CYS A 192 10.28 1.68 -7.57
N SER A 193 10.58 0.55 -6.94
CA SER A 193 11.93 -0.06 -7.01
C SER A 193 12.36 -0.52 -8.41
N ALA A 194 11.40 -0.79 -9.30
CA ALA A 194 11.65 -1.22 -10.68
C ALA A 194 11.53 -0.07 -11.70
N LEU A 195 11.26 1.16 -11.25
CA LEU A 195 10.99 2.31 -12.10
C LEU A 195 12.19 3.24 -12.19
N ASP A 196 12.27 3.96 -13.29
CA ASP A 196 13.19 5.10 -13.45
C ASP A 196 12.73 6.31 -12.62
N VAL A 197 13.45 7.42 -12.75
CA VAL A 197 13.18 8.65 -11.99
C VAL A 197 11.83 9.25 -12.34
N GLU A 198 11.43 9.24 -13.62
CA GLU A 198 10.15 9.79 -14.09
C GLU A 198 8.99 8.92 -13.63
N GLY A 199 9.09 7.60 -13.79
CA GLY A 199 8.10 6.65 -13.30
C GLY A 199 7.95 6.68 -11.79
N THR A 200 9.05 6.80 -11.05
CA THR A 200 9.03 6.98 -9.60
C THR A 200 8.24 8.23 -9.22
N ARG A 201 8.53 9.35 -9.87
CA ARG A 201 7.81 10.60 -9.63
C ARG A 201 6.32 10.47 -9.94
N ALA A 202 5.96 9.82 -11.03
CA ALA A 202 4.57 9.62 -11.43
C ALA A 202 3.79 8.78 -10.41
N ILE A 203 4.41 7.76 -9.80
CA ILE A 203 3.79 6.97 -8.73
C ILE A 203 3.69 7.78 -7.42
N GLU A 204 4.70 8.58 -7.06
CA GLU A 204 4.65 9.48 -5.90
C GLU A 204 3.50 10.50 -6.05
N GLU A 205 3.33 11.09 -7.24
CA GLU A 205 2.21 12.00 -7.57
C GLU A 205 0.85 11.30 -7.43
N LEU A 206 0.75 10.07 -7.95
CA LEU A 206 -0.46 9.28 -7.84
C LEU A 206 -0.82 9.00 -6.38
N MET A 207 0.15 8.62 -5.53
CA MET A 207 -0.11 8.40 -4.10
C MET A 207 -0.69 9.65 -3.42
N TRP A 208 -0.16 10.84 -3.73
CA TRP A 208 -0.70 12.10 -3.22
C TRP A 208 -2.12 12.39 -3.74
N THR A 209 -2.45 11.98 -4.95
CA THR A 209 -3.80 12.11 -5.51
C THR A 209 -4.80 11.16 -4.81
N LEU A 210 -4.34 9.97 -4.43
CA LEU A 210 -5.16 8.97 -3.74
C LEU A 210 -5.35 9.25 -2.24
N ARG A 211 -4.44 10.04 -1.64
CA ARG A 211 -4.47 10.45 -0.25
C ARG A 211 -5.80 11.12 0.14
N GLY A 212 -6.28 10.85 1.34
CA GLY A 212 -7.56 11.35 1.86
C GLY A 212 -8.74 10.45 1.50
N ARG A 213 -8.72 9.80 0.32
CA ARG A 213 -9.73 8.81 -0.09
C ARG A 213 -9.35 7.40 0.35
N TYR A 214 -8.08 7.09 0.31
CA TYR A 214 -7.52 5.79 0.70
C TYR A 214 -6.48 5.97 1.80
N THR A 215 -6.35 4.99 2.66
CA THR A 215 -5.21 4.87 3.58
C THR A 215 -4.09 4.15 2.84
N LEU A 216 -2.93 4.77 2.71
CA LEU A 216 -1.80 4.19 1.99
C LEU A 216 -0.71 3.77 2.97
N VAL A 217 -0.24 2.52 2.87
CA VAL A 217 0.93 2.06 3.63
C VAL A 217 1.98 1.60 2.64
N ILE A 218 3.13 2.25 2.64
CA ILE A 218 4.20 1.95 1.68
C ILE A 218 5.43 1.40 2.40
N VAL A 219 6.06 0.39 1.83
CA VAL A 219 7.42 -0.01 2.18
C VAL A 219 8.36 0.63 1.20
N THR A 220 9.41 1.26 1.69
CA THR A 220 10.50 1.75 0.84
C THR A 220 11.84 1.67 1.58
N HIS A 221 12.90 1.37 0.83
CA HIS A 221 14.27 1.48 1.29
C HIS A 221 14.90 2.84 0.89
N ASN A 222 14.19 3.65 0.10
CA ASN A 222 14.65 4.97 -0.33
C ASN A 222 14.14 6.05 0.65
N MET A 223 15.03 6.56 1.50
CA MET A 223 14.72 7.59 2.50
C MET A 223 14.23 8.90 1.86
N ALA A 224 14.80 9.28 0.71
CA ALA A 224 14.36 10.48 0.01
C ALA A 224 12.91 10.33 -0.49
N GLN A 225 12.51 9.14 -0.94
CA GLN A 225 11.13 8.82 -1.31
C GLN A 225 10.22 8.88 -0.07
N ALA A 226 10.57 8.20 1.02
CA ALA A 226 9.78 8.24 2.26
C ALA A 226 9.53 9.69 2.70
N ARG A 227 10.57 10.53 2.68
CA ARG A 227 10.48 11.94 3.06
C ARG A 227 9.55 12.76 2.16
N ARG A 228 9.52 12.50 0.84
CA ARG A 228 8.69 13.25 -0.11
C ARG A 228 7.26 12.74 -0.19
N ALA A 229 7.08 11.44 -0.02
CA ALA A 229 5.86 10.74 -0.42
C ALA A 229 5.01 10.26 0.75
N SER A 230 5.32 10.60 2.00
CA SER A 230 4.51 10.18 3.16
C SER A 230 4.25 11.28 4.17
N ASP A 231 3.10 11.16 4.87
CA ASP A 231 2.70 12.01 5.99
C ASP A 231 3.36 11.56 7.29
N GLU A 232 3.46 10.24 7.48
CA GLU A 232 4.01 9.59 8.66
C GLU A 232 5.03 8.54 8.27
N CYS A 233 6.03 8.36 9.12
CA CYS A 233 7.06 7.35 8.99
C CYS A 233 7.10 6.45 10.21
N VAL A 234 7.23 5.15 9.96
CA VAL A 234 7.52 4.11 10.95
C VAL A 234 8.91 3.58 10.66
N PHE A 235 9.85 3.77 11.58
CA PHE A 235 11.16 3.18 11.49
C PHE A 235 11.19 1.83 12.21
N MET A 236 11.67 0.81 11.49
CA MET A 236 11.79 -0.56 11.99
C MET A 236 13.25 -1.04 11.98
N LEU A 237 13.63 -1.78 12.99
CA LEU A 237 14.95 -2.37 13.12
C LEU A 237 14.86 -3.75 13.78
N LEU A 238 15.45 -4.79 13.18
CA LEU A 238 15.56 -6.15 13.72
C LEU A 238 14.22 -6.76 14.21
N GLY A 239 13.14 -6.48 13.49
CA GLY A 239 11.80 -6.97 13.81
C GLY A 239 11.04 -6.11 14.82
N GLU A 240 11.60 -5.00 15.28
CA GLU A 240 11.01 -4.09 16.24
C GLU A 240 10.58 -2.78 15.58
N LEU A 241 9.53 -2.15 16.10
CA LEU A 241 9.19 -0.78 15.80
C LEU A 241 10.00 0.12 16.74
N VAL A 242 10.87 0.95 16.17
CA VAL A 242 11.74 1.85 16.93
C VAL A 242 11.09 3.19 17.13
N GLU A 243 10.57 3.79 16.06
CA GLU A 243 9.97 5.11 16.12
C GLU A 243 8.85 5.26 15.10
N HIS A 244 7.74 5.92 15.50
CA HIS A 244 6.64 6.30 14.64
C HIS A 244 6.30 7.76 14.87
N ARG A 245 6.39 8.57 13.81
CA ARG A 245 6.11 10.01 13.87
C ARG A 245 5.68 10.57 12.51
N ARG A 246 5.27 11.84 12.51
CA ARG A 246 5.17 12.62 11.28
C ARG A 246 6.51 12.57 10.54
N THR A 247 6.45 12.41 9.24
CA THR A 247 7.65 12.25 8.40
C THR A 247 8.66 13.39 8.62
N GLU A 248 8.19 14.62 8.60
CA GLU A 248 9.06 15.79 8.81
C GLU A 248 9.77 15.74 10.16
N ASP A 249 9.03 15.43 11.25
CA ASP A 249 9.58 15.36 12.59
C ASP A 249 10.60 14.22 12.74
N LEU A 250 10.35 13.07 12.12
CA LEU A 250 11.23 11.91 12.19
C LEU A 250 12.56 12.19 11.47
N PHE A 251 12.51 12.84 10.32
CA PHE A 251 13.72 13.15 9.53
C PHE A 251 14.52 14.35 10.05
N LEU A 252 13.87 15.36 10.65
CA LEU A 252 14.56 16.57 11.15
C LEU A 252 15.02 16.44 12.60
N ASN A 253 14.28 15.71 13.42
CA ASN A 253 14.55 15.62 14.86
C ASN A 253 14.13 14.24 15.40
N PRO A 254 14.82 13.15 14.99
CA PRO A 254 14.55 11.81 15.50
C PRO A 254 14.76 11.75 17.03
N ARG A 255 13.89 11.01 17.73
CA ARG A 255 13.95 10.86 19.19
C ARG A 255 14.85 9.70 19.61
N ASP A 256 14.83 8.62 18.83
CA ASP A 256 15.64 7.44 19.11
C ASP A 256 17.02 7.58 18.42
N PRO A 257 18.13 7.38 19.12
CA PRO A 257 19.47 7.42 18.50
C PRO A 257 19.62 6.48 17.30
N ARG A 258 18.99 5.31 17.33
CA ARG A 258 19.02 4.33 16.23
C ARG A 258 18.36 4.89 14.97
N THR A 259 17.30 5.70 15.13
CA THR A 259 16.63 6.39 14.02
C THR A 259 17.57 7.44 13.42
N ALA A 260 18.26 8.21 14.27
CA ALA A 260 19.22 9.21 13.82
C ALA A 260 20.37 8.57 13.03
N GLU A 261 20.97 7.51 13.55
CA GLU A 261 22.05 6.77 12.88
C GLU A 261 21.62 6.20 11.53
N TYR A 262 20.38 5.69 11.44
CA TYR A 262 19.84 5.18 10.17
C TYR A 262 19.66 6.29 9.14
N ILE A 263 19.10 7.44 9.54
CA ILE A 263 18.88 8.61 8.65
C ILE A 263 20.21 9.19 8.17
N GLU A 264 21.23 9.19 9.01
CA GLU A 264 22.58 9.65 8.68
C GLU A 264 23.38 8.64 7.81
N GLY A 265 22.79 7.50 7.48
CA GLY A 265 23.44 6.47 6.65
C GLY A 265 24.53 5.66 7.38
N ARG A 266 24.53 5.64 8.72
CA ARG A 266 25.51 4.90 9.53
C ARG A 266 25.14 3.42 9.73
N TYR A 267 23.91 3.03 9.37
CA TYR A 267 23.47 1.64 9.29
C TYR A 267 23.64 1.12 7.85
N GLY A 268 24.65 0.30 7.63
CA GLY A 268 24.95 -0.35 6.37
C GLY A 268 25.55 -1.72 6.62
#